data_4aec20ebc82255100d38c4420b980e7e
#
_entry.id   4aec20ebc82255100d38c4420b980e7e
#
_cell.length_a   1.000
_cell.length_b   1.000
_cell.length_c   1.000
_cell.angle_alpha   90.00
_cell.angle_beta   90.00
_cell.angle_gamma   90.00
#
_symmetry.space_group_name_H-M   'P 1'
#
loop_
_entity.id
_entity.type
_entity.pdbx_description
1 polymer ?
#
loop_
_entity_poly.entity_id
_entity_poly.type
_entity_poly.pdbx_seq_one_letter_code
_entity_poly.pdbx_strand_id
1 'polypeptide(L)'
;MIIRKRYPIIFLLILFYALMSAPVLKNQPIEVTLFGMLFLLISLMAVYRVLAGDVKQRLIPMFAFLYYFVYMTMAQLYVLNSTRIATKQFCKISFIVTFSVLLLMLGSAMGKRLKVRKCKAFYANRTVLTYYVLLGCSLLMTLLQIRAAGGLSAYLGASYQGKYSSVSTEKMLGGLSRVINPFAYYNLMYISYKENKGLKWTSRAFFVFHILMIYVSGSSLSILYQLIGLCCMQILDNQDSIAQFKMSRKQKQWIKRAVILLGIGLVVAVLIRFNRSSDSFSFDVLGNAYTLLISTSTFDALYYLNLTISNLSPTWSLGQFVFAFVFWIPRSIVPFKPLELGRIVATTFQNFNSSINGGFAVTPMAEFYYDFGVIGLIVGLFFLGVLIEIIQKAIPIGDEECNRKYALSVELMFMFATVSLPASWTNMGSTMVGIVMFLVIEKFINKFRIRR
;
A
#
# COMPACT_ATOMS: atom_id res chain seq x y z
N MET A 1 -25.12 6.16 18.76
CA MET A 1 -24.89 4.86 18.12
C MET A 1 -23.51 4.72 17.44
N ILE A 2 -22.95 5.79 16.87
CA ILE A 2 -21.64 5.81 16.21
C ILE A 2 -20.47 5.53 17.18
N ILE A 3 -20.56 6.00 18.42
CA ILE A 3 -19.50 5.84 19.43
C ILE A 3 -19.24 4.35 19.76
N ARG A 4 -20.25 3.50 19.85
CA ARG A 4 -20.11 2.08 20.20
C ARG A 4 -19.33 1.24 19.17
N LYS A 5 -19.27 1.66 17.89
CA LYS A 5 -18.60 0.87 16.83
C LYS A 5 -17.07 1.07 16.77
N ARG A 6 -16.52 2.06 17.45
CA ARG A 6 -15.09 2.41 17.42
C ARG A 6 -14.27 1.62 18.42
N TYR A 7 -14.85 1.33 19.58
CA TYR A 7 -14.14 0.63 20.65
C TYR A 7 -13.58 -0.73 20.24
N PRO A 8 -14.29 -1.59 19.45
CA PRO A 8 -13.74 -2.86 19.03
C PRO A 8 -12.45 -2.74 18.22
N ILE A 9 -12.38 -1.74 17.31
CA ILE A 9 -11.18 -1.51 16.48
C ILE A 9 -10.03 -1.05 17.35
N ILE A 10 -10.26 -0.07 18.24
CA ILE A 10 -9.25 0.43 19.17
C ILE A 10 -8.76 -0.70 20.09
N PHE A 11 -9.69 -1.51 20.64
CA PHE A 11 -9.34 -2.65 21.47
C PHE A 11 -8.47 -3.67 20.69
N LEU A 12 -8.84 -4.01 19.45
CA LEU A 12 -8.05 -4.91 18.61
C LEU A 12 -6.64 -4.37 18.32
N LEU A 13 -6.48 -3.05 18.14
CA LEU A 13 -5.17 -2.43 17.94
C LEU A 13 -4.32 -2.48 19.22
N ILE A 14 -4.92 -2.23 20.38
CA ILE A 14 -4.24 -2.36 21.68
C ILE A 14 -3.82 -3.81 21.89
N LEU A 15 -4.72 -4.76 21.65
CA LEU A 15 -4.44 -6.18 21.77
C LEU A 15 -3.32 -6.62 20.81
N PHE A 16 -3.38 -6.18 19.55
CA PHE A 16 -2.33 -6.42 18.57
C PHE A 16 -0.98 -5.90 19.05
N TYR A 17 -0.93 -4.63 19.49
CA TYR A 17 0.30 -4.05 20.01
C TYR A 17 0.82 -4.82 21.21
N ALA A 18 -0.03 -5.12 22.20
CA ALA A 18 0.36 -5.87 23.39
C ALA A 18 0.91 -7.27 23.06
N LEU A 19 0.21 -8.03 22.21
CA LEU A 19 0.63 -9.36 21.81
C LEU A 19 1.96 -9.36 21.05
N MET A 20 2.15 -8.38 20.14
CA MET A 20 3.36 -8.31 19.35
C MET A 20 4.56 -7.74 20.13
N SER A 21 4.33 -6.77 21.02
CA SER A 21 5.42 -6.07 21.73
C SER A 21 5.87 -6.75 23.02
N ALA A 22 4.97 -7.43 23.74
CA ALA A 22 5.28 -7.99 25.05
C ALA A 22 6.55 -8.90 25.07
N PRO A 23 6.75 -9.83 24.12
CA PRO A 23 7.94 -10.67 24.13
C PRO A 23 9.24 -9.89 23.91
N VAL A 24 9.20 -8.83 23.08
CA VAL A 24 10.40 -8.03 22.73
C VAL A 24 10.72 -7.02 23.84
N LEU A 25 9.71 -6.37 24.41
CA LEU A 25 9.89 -5.32 25.41
C LEU A 25 10.25 -5.83 26.79
N LYS A 26 9.99 -7.11 27.10
CA LYS A 26 10.24 -7.71 28.42
C LYS A 26 11.67 -7.46 28.96
N ASN A 27 12.66 -7.47 28.07
CA ASN A 27 14.08 -7.34 28.41
C ASN A 27 14.68 -5.99 27.96
N GLN A 28 13.85 -5.02 27.58
CA GLN A 28 14.32 -3.71 27.11
C GLN A 28 14.37 -2.68 28.25
N PRO A 29 15.25 -1.67 28.15
CA PRO A 29 15.26 -0.54 29.06
C PRO A 29 13.91 0.19 29.12
N ILE A 30 13.63 0.83 30.27
CA ILE A 30 12.35 1.50 30.50
C ILE A 30 12.07 2.63 29.49
N GLU A 31 13.11 3.31 29.02
CA GLU A 31 12.99 4.36 27.99
C GLU A 31 12.40 3.83 26.70
N VAL A 32 12.82 2.63 26.25
CA VAL A 32 12.30 1.97 25.06
C VAL A 32 10.80 1.71 25.20
N THR A 33 10.39 1.21 26.37
CA THR A 33 8.98 0.94 26.67
C THR A 33 8.15 2.24 26.68
N LEU A 34 8.68 3.31 27.27
CA LEU A 34 8.00 4.61 27.31
C LEU A 34 7.79 5.20 25.91
N PHE A 35 8.80 5.15 25.04
CA PHE A 35 8.66 5.59 23.64
C PHE A 35 7.67 4.73 22.86
N GLY A 36 7.66 3.41 23.08
CA GLY A 36 6.67 2.51 22.49
C GLY A 36 5.25 2.83 22.92
N MET A 37 5.02 3.10 24.22
CA MET A 37 3.72 3.48 24.74
C MET A 37 3.28 4.85 24.23
N LEU A 38 4.18 5.82 24.10
CA LEU A 38 3.90 7.13 23.54
C LEU A 38 3.46 7.01 22.06
N PHE A 39 4.16 6.18 21.28
CA PHE A 39 3.78 5.87 19.90
C PHE A 39 2.39 5.23 19.82
N LEU A 40 2.11 4.24 20.67
CA LEU A 40 0.80 3.60 20.76
C LEU A 40 -0.30 4.62 21.02
N LEU A 41 -0.14 5.45 22.07
CA LEU A 41 -1.14 6.42 22.47
C LEU A 41 -1.46 7.42 21.33
N ILE A 42 -0.44 8.00 20.72
CA ILE A 42 -0.61 9.00 19.65
C ILE A 42 -1.22 8.36 18.40
N SER A 43 -0.80 7.13 18.04
CA SER A 43 -1.35 6.41 16.92
C SER A 43 -2.83 6.03 17.14
N LEU A 44 -3.19 5.59 18.36
CA LEU A 44 -4.59 5.32 18.70
C LEU A 44 -5.45 6.59 18.65
N MET A 45 -4.93 7.74 19.10
CA MET A 45 -5.61 9.04 18.96
C MET A 45 -5.83 9.39 17.48
N ALA A 46 -4.84 9.18 16.62
CA ALA A 46 -4.94 9.43 15.19
C ALA A 46 -6.01 8.53 14.54
N VAL A 47 -5.97 7.23 14.81
CA VAL A 47 -6.97 6.27 14.32
C VAL A 47 -8.37 6.61 14.85
N TYR A 48 -8.51 6.88 16.14
CA TYR A 48 -9.79 7.29 16.75
C TYR A 48 -10.37 8.51 16.06
N ARG A 49 -9.55 9.54 15.81
CA ARG A 49 -9.97 10.76 15.13
C ARG A 49 -10.43 10.52 13.70
N VAL A 50 -9.79 9.58 13.01
CA VAL A 50 -10.21 9.19 11.65
C VAL A 50 -11.52 8.41 11.70
N LEU A 51 -11.67 7.46 12.62
CA LEU A 51 -12.90 6.69 12.82
C LEU A 51 -14.08 7.56 13.33
N ALA A 52 -13.82 8.78 13.79
CA ALA A 52 -14.88 9.69 14.25
C ALA A 52 -15.81 10.21 13.14
N GLY A 53 -15.45 10.05 11.87
CA GLY A 53 -16.29 10.39 10.73
C GLY A 53 -17.08 9.21 10.16
N ASP A 54 -17.83 9.46 9.09
CA ASP A 54 -18.46 8.41 8.29
C ASP A 54 -17.38 7.60 7.58
N VAL A 55 -17.37 6.30 7.81
CA VAL A 55 -16.36 5.37 7.23
C VAL A 55 -16.39 5.41 5.69
N LYS A 56 -17.58 5.56 5.07
CA LYS A 56 -17.71 5.67 3.61
C LYS A 56 -16.92 6.85 3.03
N GLN A 57 -16.87 7.95 3.77
CA GLN A 57 -16.23 9.20 3.33
C GLN A 57 -14.76 9.30 3.78
N ARG A 58 -14.20 8.22 4.36
CA ARG A 58 -12.88 8.28 5.00
C ARG A 58 -12.08 6.99 4.88
N LEU A 59 -12.39 6.19 3.86
CA LEU A 59 -11.75 4.90 3.66
C LEU A 59 -10.22 5.03 3.49
N ILE A 60 -9.77 5.97 2.65
CA ILE A 60 -8.35 6.19 2.36
C ILE A 60 -7.58 6.65 3.61
N PRO A 61 -7.98 7.74 4.33
CA PRO A 61 -7.27 8.13 5.53
C PRO A 61 -7.36 7.09 6.65
N MET A 62 -8.50 6.40 6.80
CA MET A 62 -8.65 5.33 7.78
C MET A 62 -7.63 4.22 7.54
N PHE A 63 -7.54 3.75 6.31
CA PHE A 63 -6.61 2.67 5.96
C PHE A 63 -5.15 3.13 6.07
N ALA A 64 -4.84 4.36 5.64
CA ALA A 64 -3.50 4.92 5.74
C ALA A 64 -3.00 4.94 7.20
N PHE A 65 -3.81 5.44 8.14
CA PHE A 65 -3.42 5.50 9.56
C PHE A 65 -3.37 4.11 10.21
N LEU A 66 -4.33 3.22 9.92
CA LEU A 66 -4.31 1.85 10.42
C LEU A 66 -3.06 1.10 9.95
N TYR A 67 -2.78 1.17 8.65
CA TYR A 67 -1.62 0.49 8.09
C TYR A 67 -0.30 1.10 8.57
N TYR A 68 -0.23 2.43 8.70
CA TYR A 68 0.93 3.11 9.27
C TYR A 68 1.22 2.63 10.69
N PHE A 69 0.19 2.54 11.52
CA PHE A 69 0.32 2.01 12.89
C PHE A 69 0.86 0.58 12.90
N VAL A 70 0.24 -0.32 12.15
CA VAL A 70 0.66 -1.73 12.10
C VAL A 70 2.10 -1.87 11.59
N TYR A 71 2.41 -1.21 10.48
CA TYR A 71 3.73 -1.27 9.87
C TYR A 71 4.83 -0.71 10.80
N MET A 72 4.60 0.47 11.37
CA MET A 72 5.60 1.10 12.25
C MET A 72 5.76 0.36 13.57
N THR A 73 4.70 -0.25 14.11
CA THR A 73 4.83 -1.18 15.25
C THR A 73 5.78 -2.32 14.89
N MET A 74 5.53 -3.00 13.77
CA MET A 74 6.38 -4.12 13.33
C MET A 74 7.81 -3.69 13.05
N ALA A 75 8.01 -2.52 12.44
CA ALA A 75 9.34 -2.00 12.14
C ALA A 75 10.15 -1.65 13.43
N GLN A 76 9.48 -1.10 14.44
CA GLN A 76 10.13 -0.86 15.76
C GLN A 76 10.54 -2.18 16.43
N LEU A 77 9.64 -3.17 16.44
CA LEU A 77 9.92 -4.48 17.01
C LEU A 77 11.03 -5.21 16.27
N TYR A 78 11.06 -5.12 14.94
CA TYR A 78 12.12 -5.67 14.11
C TYR A 78 13.49 -5.10 14.50
N VAL A 79 13.59 -3.78 14.58
CA VAL A 79 14.84 -3.09 14.92
C VAL A 79 15.32 -3.46 16.32
N LEU A 80 14.42 -3.54 17.30
CA LEU A 80 14.74 -3.96 18.66
C LEU A 80 15.22 -5.42 18.71
N ASN A 81 14.55 -6.31 18.00
CA ASN A 81 14.92 -7.73 17.96
C ASN A 81 16.25 -7.98 17.22
N SER A 82 16.55 -7.18 16.20
CA SER A 82 17.75 -7.33 15.38
C SER A 82 19.02 -6.79 16.03
N THR A 83 18.92 -6.03 17.14
CA THR A 83 20.02 -5.37 17.86
C THR A 83 20.94 -4.50 16.99
N ARG A 84 20.48 -4.11 15.79
CA ARG A 84 21.28 -3.33 14.82
C ARG A 84 21.42 -1.85 15.18
N ILE A 85 20.59 -1.37 16.10
CA ILE A 85 20.55 0.04 16.53
C ILE A 85 20.73 0.09 18.04
N ALA A 86 21.62 0.96 18.52
CA ALA A 86 21.81 1.19 19.95
C ALA A 86 20.53 1.82 20.56
N THR A 87 20.28 1.55 21.84
CA THR A 87 19.08 2.03 22.56
C THR A 87 18.84 3.53 22.40
N LYS A 88 19.89 4.36 22.54
CA LYS A 88 19.77 5.82 22.37
C LYS A 88 19.32 6.22 20.97
N GLN A 89 19.82 5.56 19.93
CA GLN A 89 19.43 5.78 18.55
C GLN A 89 17.99 5.30 18.30
N PHE A 90 17.61 4.16 18.89
CA PHE A 90 16.23 3.67 18.85
C PHE A 90 15.26 4.68 19.44
N CYS A 91 15.53 5.24 20.61
CA CYS A 91 14.69 6.26 21.24
C CYS A 91 14.53 7.49 20.32
N LYS A 92 15.63 7.96 19.69
CA LYS A 92 15.60 9.05 18.70
C LYS A 92 14.69 8.73 17.53
N ILE A 93 14.82 7.54 16.94
CA ILE A 93 14.00 7.10 15.80
C ILE A 93 12.53 6.94 16.20
N SER A 94 12.25 6.34 17.35
CA SER A 94 10.89 6.19 17.87
C SER A 94 10.22 7.54 18.13
N PHE A 95 10.97 8.53 18.60
CA PHE A 95 10.49 9.90 18.71
C PHE A 95 10.11 10.48 17.34
N ILE A 96 10.99 10.33 16.33
CA ILE A 96 10.72 10.81 14.95
C ILE A 96 9.47 10.12 14.38
N VAL A 97 9.34 8.81 14.56
CA VAL A 97 8.15 8.05 14.12
C VAL A 97 6.89 8.55 14.80
N THR A 98 6.93 8.76 16.10
CA THR A 98 5.79 9.29 16.87
C THR A 98 5.41 10.70 16.42
N PHE A 99 6.41 11.55 16.22
CA PHE A 99 6.20 12.90 15.71
C PHE A 99 5.64 12.92 14.29
N SER A 100 6.04 11.95 13.46
CA SER A 100 5.49 11.77 12.11
C SER A 100 3.98 11.51 12.10
N VAL A 101 3.48 10.71 13.06
CA VAL A 101 2.03 10.47 13.21
C VAL A 101 1.30 11.78 13.55
N LEU A 102 1.87 12.61 14.43
CA LEU A 102 1.31 13.92 14.76
C LEU A 102 1.23 14.84 13.54
N LEU A 103 2.31 14.91 12.73
CA LEU A 103 2.34 15.74 11.53
C LEU A 103 1.33 15.26 10.49
N LEU A 104 1.24 13.94 10.24
CA LEU A 104 0.22 13.35 9.36
C LEU A 104 -1.19 13.69 9.86
N MET A 105 -1.43 13.60 11.18
CA MET A 105 -2.72 13.92 11.79
C MET A 105 -3.07 15.40 11.67
N LEU A 106 -2.12 16.30 11.86
CA LEU A 106 -2.30 17.75 11.68
C LEU A 106 -2.58 18.08 10.21
N GLY A 107 -1.82 17.51 9.28
CA GLY A 107 -2.06 17.64 7.85
C GLY A 107 -3.44 17.14 7.45
N SER A 108 -3.86 15.95 7.91
CA SER A 108 -5.20 15.42 7.70
C SER A 108 -6.29 16.37 8.27
N ALA A 109 -6.07 16.94 9.44
CA ALA A 109 -6.99 17.91 10.03
C ALA A 109 -7.13 19.18 9.18
N MET A 110 -6.03 19.68 8.62
CA MET A 110 -6.04 20.83 7.69
C MET A 110 -6.71 20.44 6.36
N GLY A 111 -6.36 19.29 5.78
CA GLY A 111 -6.97 18.77 4.56
C GLY A 111 -8.50 18.65 4.66
N LYS A 112 -9.03 18.30 5.84
CA LYS A 112 -10.48 18.29 6.10
C LYS A 112 -11.14 19.67 5.99
N ARG A 113 -10.43 20.74 6.27
CA ARG A 113 -10.96 22.11 6.19
C ARG A 113 -10.94 22.67 4.77
N LEU A 114 -10.06 22.15 3.91
CA LEU A 114 -9.95 22.62 2.54
C LEU A 114 -11.22 22.28 1.73
N LYS A 115 -11.70 23.24 0.96
CA LYS A 115 -12.78 23.02 -0.01
C LYS A 115 -12.19 22.37 -1.27
N VAL A 116 -12.47 21.10 -1.46
CA VAL A 116 -12.02 20.35 -2.64
C VAL A 116 -13.21 20.15 -3.58
N ARG A 117 -13.02 20.49 -4.85
CA ARG A 117 -14.04 20.24 -5.88
C ARG A 117 -14.07 18.77 -6.23
N LYS A 118 -15.25 18.16 -6.14
CA LYS A 118 -15.44 16.77 -6.58
C LYS A 118 -15.09 16.63 -8.06
N CYS A 119 -14.31 15.63 -8.39
CA CYS A 119 -13.85 15.42 -9.76
C CYS A 119 -14.97 14.84 -10.62
N LYS A 120 -15.55 15.65 -11.50
CA LYS A 120 -16.62 15.23 -12.43
C LYS A 120 -16.18 14.13 -13.42
N ALA A 121 -14.86 13.91 -13.57
CA ALA A 121 -14.34 12.86 -14.44
C ALA A 121 -14.78 11.44 -14.03
N PHE A 122 -15.23 11.27 -12.80
CA PHE A 122 -15.69 9.98 -12.27
C PHE A 122 -17.16 9.64 -12.58
N TYR A 123 -17.89 10.49 -13.29
CA TYR A 123 -19.31 10.27 -13.66
C TYR A 123 -19.53 9.81 -15.11
N ALA A 124 -18.50 9.45 -15.86
CA ALA A 124 -18.68 9.09 -17.26
C ALA A 124 -19.40 7.74 -17.44
N ASN A 125 -20.29 7.67 -18.41
CA ASN A 125 -20.91 6.40 -18.85
C ASN A 125 -19.83 5.45 -19.34
N ARG A 126 -19.64 4.35 -18.63
CA ARG A 126 -18.62 3.35 -18.94
C ARG A 126 -19.16 2.31 -19.88
N THR A 127 -18.38 2.00 -20.88
CA THR A 127 -18.74 1.00 -21.87
C THR A 127 -18.06 -0.34 -21.57
N VAL A 128 -18.76 -1.42 -21.94
CA VAL A 128 -18.21 -2.77 -21.88
C VAL A 128 -16.90 -2.86 -22.70
N LEU A 129 -16.83 -2.11 -23.81
CA LEU A 129 -15.63 -2.03 -24.64
C LEU A 129 -14.42 -1.49 -23.85
N THR A 130 -14.61 -0.43 -23.05
CA THR A 130 -13.52 0.12 -22.21
C THR A 130 -12.94 -0.93 -21.28
N TYR A 131 -13.80 -1.73 -20.66
CA TYR A 131 -13.34 -2.83 -19.82
C TYR A 131 -12.47 -3.82 -20.60
N TYR A 132 -12.89 -4.28 -21.77
CA TYR A 132 -12.14 -5.25 -22.57
C TYR A 132 -10.84 -4.67 -23.13
N VAL A 133 -10.81 -3.39 -23.51
CA VAL A 133 -9.57 -2.73 -23.93
C VAL A 133 -8.56 -2.67 -22.77
N LEU A 134 -9.00 -2.24 -21.59
CA LEU A 134 -8.14 -2.19 -20.40
C LEU A 134 -7.69 -3.59 -19.96
N LEU A 135 -8.57 -4.59 -20.06
CA LEU A 135 -8.22 -6.00 -19.83
C LEU A 135 -7.12 -6.45 -20.81
N GLY A 136 -7.31 -6.17 -22.11
CA GLY A 136 -6.33 -6.50 -23.14
C GLY A 136 -4.96 -5.86 -22.87
N CYS A 137 -4.94 -4.58 -22.49
CA CYS A 137 -3.72 -3.88 -22.09
C CYS A 137 -3.06 -4.54 -20.87
N SER A 138 -3.84 -4.91 -19.85
CA SER A 138 -3.33 -5.57 -18.64
C SER A 138 -2.73 -6.95 -18.96
N LEU A 139 -3.41 -7.75 -19.77
CA LEU A 139 -2.90 -9.07 -20.22
C LEU A 139 -1.65 -8.92 -21.07
N LEU A 140 -1.62 -7.97 -21.99
CA LEU A 140 -0.44 -7.69 -22.83
C LEU A 140 0.76 -7.32 -21.96
N MET A 141 0.59 -6.47 -20.95
CA MET A 141 1.66 -6.11 -20.02
C MET A 141 2.18 -7.34 -19.24
N THR A 142 1.29 -8.23 -18.83
CA THR A 142 1.69 -9.47 -18.17
C THR A 142 2.50 -10.37 -19.13
N LEU A 143 2.08 -10.50 -20.39
CA LEU A 143 2.82 -11.26 -21.40
C LEU A 143 4.20 -10.66 -21.69
N LEU A 144 4.30 -9.33 -21.75
CA LEU A 144 5.59 -8.64 -21.94
C LEU A 144 6.52 -8.88 -20.74
N GLN A 145 6.02 -8.90 -19.52
CA GLN A 145 6.80 -9.23 -18.32
C GLN A 145 7.31 -10.69 -18.36
N ILE A 146 6.44 -11.64 -18.74
CA ILE A 146 6.82 -13.04 -18.92
C ILE A 146 7.92 -13.19 -19.99
N ARG A 147 7.77 -12.49 -21.13
CA ARG A 147 8.78 -12.47 -22.19
C ARG A 147 10.09 -11.87 -21.74
N ALA A 148 10.07 -10.75 -21.01
CA ALA A 148 11.25 -10.09 -20.46
C ALA A 148 12.00 -10.97 -19.47
N ALA A 149 11.30 -11.86 -18.75
CA ALA A 149 11.89 -12.84 -17.85
C ALA A 149 12.48 -14.08 -18.56
N GLY A 150 12.44 -14.14 -19.91
CA GLY A 150 12.95 -15.28 -20.67
C GLY A 150 11.92 -16.36 -20.97
N GLY A 151 10.61 -16.08 -20.81
CA GLY A 151 9.50 -16.99 -21.07
C GLY A 151 8.82 -17.51 -19.82
N LEU A 152 7.75 -18.28 -19.99
CA LEU A 152 6.90 -18.71 -18.87
C LEU A 152 7.65 -19.61 -17.88
N SER A 153 8.44 -20.56 -18.33
CA SER A 153 9.23 -21.46 -17.46
C SER A 153 10.26 -20.69 -16.64
N ALA A 154 10.97 -19.74 -17.27
CA ALA A 154 11.92 -18.87 -16.59
C ALA A 154 11.20 -17.95 -15.58
N TYR A 155 10.05 -17.38 -15.96
CA TYR A 155 9.23 -16.55 -15.07
C TYR A 155 8.70 -17.33 -13.86
N LEU A 156 8.28 -18.59 -14.05
CA LEU A 156 7.80 -19.45 -12.97
C LEU A 156 8.93 -19.92 -12.05
N GLY A 157 10.10 -20.27 -12.63
CA GLY A 157 11.26 -20.81 -11.90
C GLY A 157 12.20 -19.76 -11.32
N ALA A 158 12.11 -18.49 -11.76
CA ALA A 158 13.01 -17.46 -11.26
C ALA A 158 12.72 -17.15 -9.79
N SER A 159 13.78 -17.07 -8.98
CA SER A 159 13.68 -16.56 -7.62
C SER A 159 13.14 -15.12 -7.64
N TYR A 160 12.59 -14.69 -6.52
CA TYR A 160 12.09 -13.30 -6.39
C TYR A 160 13.16 -12.26 -6.75
N GLN A 161 14.40 -12.49 -6.34
CA GLN A 161 15.53 -11.62 -6.69
C GLN A 161 15.87 -11.67 -8.18
N GLY A 162 15.86 -12.86 -8.80
CA GLY A 162 16.11 -13.03 -10.23
C GLY A 162 15.08 -12.33 -11.12
N LYS A 163 13.81 -12.25 -10.68
CA LYS A 163 12.75 -11.52 -11.41
C LYS A 163 12.98 -10.00 -11.46
N TYR A 164 13.70 -9.46 -10.49
CA TYR A 164 13.99 -8.00 -10.40
C TYR A 164 15.40 -7.63 -10.85
N SER A 165 16.29 -8.61 -11.09
CA SER A 165 17.67 -8.36 -11.49
C SER A 165 17.88 -8.28 -13.01
N SER A 166 16.94 -8.79 -13.81
CA SER A 166 17.06 -8.74 -15.26
C SER A 166 16.83 -7.31 -15.80
N VAL A 167 17.66 -6.99 -16.72
CA VAL A 167 18.16 -5.70 -17.19
C VAL A 167 17.14 -4.84 -17.99
N SER A 168 17.39 -3.57 -18.02
CA SER A 168 17.01 -2.45 -18.96
C SER A 168 15.59 -2.37 -19.55
N THR A 169 15.05 -3.42 -20.18
CA THR A 169 13.67 -3.45 -20.72
C THR A 169 12.63 -3.48 -19.62
N GLU A 170 12.94 -4.11 -18.49
CA GLU A 170 12.06 -4.20 -17.32
C GLU A 170 11.83 -2.84 -16.62
N LYS A 171 12.75 -1.90 -16.73
CA LYS A 171 12.58 -0.56 -16.14
C LYS A 171 11.42 0.20 -16.78
N MET A 172 11.29 0.09 -18.10
CA MET A 172 10.19 0.68 -18.84
C MET A 172 8.89 -0.07 -18.56
N LEU A 173 8.92 -1.42 -18.56
CA LEU A 173 7.77 -2.26 -18.25
C LEU A 173 7.31 -2.08 -16.80
N GLY A 174 8.24 -1.93 -15.82
CA GLY A 174 7.91 -1.63 -14.44
C GLY A 174 7.18 -0.29 -14.26
N GLY A 175 7.57 0.74 -15.01
CA GLY A 175 6.87 2.02 -15.06
C GLY A 175 5.47 1.90 -15.64
N LEU A 176 5.33 1.21 -16.79
CA LEU A 176 4.04 0.99 -17.44
C LEU A 176 3.10 0.09 -16.61
N SER A 177 3.64 -0.90 -15.91
CA SER A 177 2.83 -1.77 -15.05
C SER A 177 2.11 -0.99 -13.95
N ARG A 178 2.71 0.06 -13.39
CA ARG A 178 2.07 0.94 -12.40
C ARG A 178 0.87 1.71 -12.95
N VAL A 179 0.81 1.92 -14.27
CA VAL A 179 -0.36 2.50 -14.95
C VAL A 179 -1.45 1.45 -15.17
N ILE A 180 -1.09 0.21 -15.43
CA ILE A 180 -2.04 -0.85 -15.76
C ILE A 180 -2.50 -1.64 -14.51
N ASN A 181 -1.65 -1.78 -13.50
CA ASN A 181 -2.00 -2.49 -12.24
C ASN A 181 -3.28 -1.99 -11.55
N PRO A 182 -3.66 -0.69 -11.59
CA PRO A 182 -4.96 -0.24 -11.09
C PRO A 182 -6.15 -0.96 -11.72
N PHE A 183 -6.00 -1.57 -12.91
CA PHE A 183 -7.03 -2.38 -13.53
C PHE A 183 -7.50 -3.54 -12.64
N ALA A 184 -6.63 -4.09 -11.81
CA ALA A 184 -7.00 -5.15 -10.87
C ALA A 184 -8.09 -4.72 -9.88
N TYR A 185 -8.03 -3.48 -9.38
CA TYR A 185 -9.04 -2.89 -8.49
C TYR A 185 -10.27 -2.40 -9.27
N TYR A 186 -10.06 -1.87 -10.47
CA TYR A 186 -11.15 -1.53 -11.40
C TYR A 186 -12.00 -2.76 -11.72
N ASN A 187 -11.36 -3.90 -11.94
CA ASN A 187 -12.02 -5.17 -12.20
C ASN A 187 -12.94 -5.63 -11.07
N LEU A 188 -12.63 -5.29 -9.80
CA LEU A 188 -13.40 -5.74 -8.64
C LEU A 188 -14.86 -5.27 -8.69
N MET A 189 -15.16 -4.11 -9.29
CA MET A 189 -16.53 -3.61 -9.39
C MET A 189 -17.43 -4.50 -10.26
N TYR A 190 -16.85 -5.27 -11.19
CA TYR A 190 -17.60 -6.12 -12.12
C TYR A 190 -17.79 -7.56 -11.62
N ILE A 191 -17.09 -7.99 -10.57
CA ILE A 191 -17.19 -9.37 -10.03
C ILE A 191 -18.62 -9.74 -9.61
N SER A 192 -19.37 -8.76 -9.09
CA SER A 192 -20.77 -8.92 -8.66
C SER A 192 -21.79 -8.27 -9.62
N TYR A 193 -21.35 -7.85 -10.82
CA TYR A 193 -22.18 -7.13 -11.76
C TYR A 193 -23.36 -7.99 -12.23
N LYS A 194 -24.58 -7.42 -12.21
CA LYS A 194 -25.81 -8.19 -12.50
C LYS A 194 -26.27 -8.06 -13.96
N GLU A 195 -26.02 -6.91 -14.58
CA GLU A 195 -26.59 -6.55 -15.88
C GLU A 195 -25.94 -7.31 -17.05
N ASN A 196 -24.66 -7.69 -16.94
CA ASN A 196 -23.94 -8.39 -18.00
C ASN A 196 -23.22 -9.63 -17.45
N LYS A 197 -23.77 -10.82 -17.79
CA LYS A 197 -23.20 -12.11 -17.35
C LYS A 197 -21.80 -12.36 -17.91
N GLY A 198 -21.54 -11.98 -19.16
CA GLY A 198 -20.22 -12.14 -19.80
C GLY A 198 -19.15 -11.35 -19.08
N LEU A 199 -19.42 -10.06 -18.82
CA LEU A 199 -18.52 -9.16 -18.10
C LEU A 199 -18.22 -9.67 -16.68
N LYS A 200 -19.23 -10.18 -15.98
CA LYS A 200 -19.09 -10.78 -14.65
C LYS A 200 -18.17 -12.01 -14.64
N TRP A 201 -18.35 -12.92 -15.60
CA TRP A 201 -17.52 -14.13 -15.68
C TRP A 201 -16.09 -13.80 -16.11
N THR A 202 -15.90 -12.91 -17.08
CA THR A 202 -14.56 -12.43 -17.47
C THR A 202 -13.85 -11.77 -16.30
N SER A 203 -14.56 -10.94 -15.53
CA SER A 203 -14.00 -10.29 -14.34
C SER A 203 -13.55 -11.30 -13.27
N ARG A 204 -14.33 -12.35 -13.04
CA ARG A 204 -13.98 -13.43 -12.10
C ARG A 204 -12.78 -14.24 -12.58
N ALA A 205 -12.76 -14.60 -13.85
CA ALA A 205 -11.64 -15.32 -14.45
C ALA A 205 -10.36 -14.50 -14.38
N PHE A 206 -10.42 -13.20 -14.69
CA PHE A 206 -9.28 -12.31 -14.54
C PHE A 206 -8.83 -12.19 -13.08
N PHE A 207 -9.74 -12.10 -12.13
CA PHE A 207 -9.38 -12.04 -10.70
C PHE A 207 -8.59 -13.28 -10.27
N VAL A 208 -9.05 -14.49 -10.63
CA VAL A 208 -8.33 -15.74 -10.33
C VAL A 208 -6.96 -15.75 -11.02
N PHE A 209 -6.91 -15.42 -12.31
CA PHE A 209 -5.65 -15.29 -13.05
C PHE A 209 -4.69 -14.31 -12.38
N HIS A 210 -5.16 -13.14 -11.98
CA HIS A 210 -4.33 -12.12 -11.34
C HIS A 210 -3.77 -12.60 -10.00
N ILE A 211 -4.58 -13.26 -9.16
CA ILE A 211 -4.12 -13.89 -7.91
C ILE A 211 -3.03 -14.92 -8.18
N LEU A 212 -3.20 -15.79 -9.20
CA LEU A 212 -2.18 -16.76 -9.58
C LEU A 212 -0.87 -16.07 -10.02
N MET A 213 -0.96 -15.02 -10.84
CA MET A 213 0.22 -14.27 -11.28
C MET A 213 0.93 -13.56 -10.12
N ILE A 214 0.19 -13.02 -9.15
CA ILE A 214 0.77 -12.46 -7.92
C ILE A 214 1.46 -13.55 -7.10
N TYR A 215 0.85 -14.72 -6.96
CA TYR A 215 1.44 -15.86 -6.26
C TYR A 215 2.78 -16.25 -6.90
N VAL A 216 2.80 -16.42 -8.20
CA VAL A 216 4.00 -16.76 -8.98
C VAL A 216 5.07 -15.66 -8.87
N SER A 217 4.67 -14.38 -8.86
CA SER A 217 5.61 -13.26 -8.65
C SER A 217 6.20 -13.23 -7.24
N GLY A 218 5.64 -14.04 -6.33
CA GLY A 218 6.08 -14.13 -4.95
C GLY A 218 5.74 -12.88 -4.12
N SER A 219 4.78 -12.05 -4.52
CA SER A 219 4.34 -10.86 -3.77
C SER A 219 3.22 -11.21 -2.80
N SER A 220 3.57 -11.82 -1.67
CA SER A 220 2.60 -12.32 -0.68
C SER A 220 1.59 -11.27 -0.20
N LEU A 221 2.05 -10.04 0.08
CA LEU A 221 1.17 -8.96 0.54
C LEU A 221 0.17 -8.50 -0.54
N SER A 222 0.55 -8.57 -1.82
CA SER A 222 -0.34 -8.16 -2.92
C SER A 222 -1.57 -9.06 -3.04
N ILE A 223 -1.45 -10.35 -2.70
CA ILE A 223 -2.61 -11.27 -2.62
C ILE A 223 -3.57 -10.80 -1.53
N LEU A 224 -3.03 -10.52 -0.35
CA LEU A 224 -3.82 -10.05 0.78
C LEU A 224 -4.56 -8.75 0.42
N TYR A 225 -3.89 -7.82 -0.26
CA TYR A 225 -4.52 -6.56 -0.70
C TYR A 225 -5.66 -6.78 -1.69
N GLN A 226 -5.53 -7.71 -2.64
CA GLN A 226 -6.62 -8.03 -3.56
C GLN A 226 -7.82 -8.65 -2.84
N LEU A 227 -7.57 -9.53 -1.87
CA LEU A 227 -8.64 -10.12 -1.06
C LEU A 227 -9.30 -9.09 -0.15
N ILE A 228 -8.54 -8.20 0.49
CA ILE A 228 -9.08 -7.07 1.26
C ILE A 228 -9.92 -6.17 0.35
N GLY A 229 -9.42 -5.85 -0.85
CA GLY A 229 -10.16 -5.05 -1.84
C GLY A 229 -11.51 -5.68 -2.20
N LEU A 230 -11.52 -6.98 -2.46
CA LEU A 230 -12.76 -7.72 -2.74
C LEU A 230 -13.73 -7.68 -1.54
N CYS A 231 -13.23 -7.88 -0.33
CA CYS A 231 -14.04 -7.81 0.90
C CYS A 231 -14.59 -6.40 1.13
N CYS A 232 -13.75 -5.37 0.98
CA CYS A 232 -14.16 -3.97 1.11
C CYS A 232 -15.24 -3.62 0.08
N MET A 233 -15.07 -4.01 -1.19
CA MET A 233 -16.05 -3.79 -2.24
C MET A 233 -17.41 -4.39 -1.87
N GLN A 234 -17.42 -5.61 -1.34
CA GLN A 234 -18.67 -6.29 -0.97
C GLN A 234 -19.32 -5.71 0.30
N ILE A 235 -18.51 -5.38 1.31
CA ILE A 235 -19.00 -4.84 2.59
C ILE A 235 -19.55 -3.43 2.37
N LEU A 236 -18.81 -2.57 1.66
CA LEU A 236 -19.18 -1.18 1.47
C LEU A 236 -20.34 -1.02 0.47
N ASP A 237 -20.42 -1.89 -0.54
CA ASP A 237 -21.57 -1.91 -1.46
C ASP A 237 -22.88 -2.26 -0.73
N ASN A 238 -22.82 -3.08 0.33
CA ASN A 238 -23.97 -3.51 1.13
C ASN A 238 -24.09 -2.81 2.49
N GLN A 239 -23.38 -1.71 2.71
CA GLN A 239 -23.26 -1.08 4.03
C GLN A 239 -24.60 -0.62 4.64
N ASP A 240 -25.55 -0.17 3.82
CA ASP A 240 -26.84 0.31 4.32
C ASP A 240 -27.65 -0.83 4.97
N SER A 241 -27.58 -2.02 4.37
CA SER A 241 -28.17 -3.25 4.95
C SER A 241 -27.45 -3.70 6.21
N ILE A 242 -26.13 -3.51 6.27
CA ILE A 242 -25.28 -3.86 7.43
C ILE A 242 -25.54 -2.87 8.58
N ALA A 243 -25.63 -1.57 8.27
CA ALA A 243 -25.86 -0.52 9.28
C ALA A 243 -27.21 -0.66 10.00
N GLN A 244 -28.24 -1.16 9.30
CA GLN A 244 -29.56 -1.39 9.84
C GLN A 244 -29.73 -2.72 10.57
N PHE A 245 -28.67 -3.54 10.69
CA PHE A 245 -28.72 -4.92 11.19
C PHE A 245 -29.74 -5.84 10.47
N LYS A 246 -30.24 -5.41 9.30
CA LYS A 246 -31.17 -6.16 8.45
C LYS A 246 -30.44 -6.98 7.40
N MET A 247 -29.32 -7.60 7.79
CA MET A 247 -28.57 -8.46 6.86
C MET A 247 -29.37 -9.71 6.51
N SER A 248 -29.57 -9.92 5.21
CA SER A 248 -30.14 -11.16 4.69
C SER A 248 -29.22 -12.35 5.02
N ARG A 249 -29.79 -13.58 5.05
CA ARG A 249 -29.00 -14.82 5.20
C ARG A 249 -27.83 -14.90 4.21
N LYS A 250 -28.06 -14.47 2.96
CA LYS A 250 -27.00 -14.45 1.90
C LYS A 250 -25.86 -13.49 2.24
N GLN A 251 -26.16 -12.29 2.76
CA GLN A 251 -25.13 -11.32 3.17
C GLN A 251 -24.31 -11.82 4.35
N LYS A 252 -24.92 -12.43 5.37
CA LYS A 252 -24.20 -13.03 6.50
C LYS A 252 -23.26 -14.16 6.05
N GLN A 253 -23.74 -15.04 5.14
CA GLN A 253 -22.89 -16.09 4.56
C GLN A 253 -21.74 -15.52 3.74
N TRP A 254 -21.96 -14.42 3.05
CA TRP A 254 -20.92 -13.73 2.27
C TRP A 254 -19.83 -13.16 3.18
N ILE A 255 -20.19 -12.47 4.25
CA ILE A 255 -19.23 -11.94 5.23
C ILE A 255 -18.43 -13.10 5.87
N LYS A 256 -19.11 -14.20 6.26
CA LYS A 256 -18.42 -15.39 6.76
C LYS A 256 -17.39 -15.93 5.77
N ARG A 257 -17.77 -16.05 4.48
CA ARG A 257 -16.85 -16.48 3.41
C ARG A 257 -15.69 -15.49 3.21
N ALA A 258 -15.95 -14.20 3.25
CA ALA A 258 -14.92 -13.16 3.12
C ALA A 258 -13.89 -13.26 4.27
N VAL A 259 -14.33 -13.45 5.50
CA VAL A 259 -13.43 -13.64 6.67
C VAL A 259 -12.60 -14.92 6.52
N ILE A 260 -13.20 -16.02 6.06
CA ILE A 260 -12.50 -17.28 5.80
C ILE A 260 -11.44 -17.08 4.69
N LEU A 261 -11.81 -16.42 3.58
CA LEU A 261 -10.89 -16.13 2.48
C LEU A 261 -9.72 -15.23 2.90
N LEU A 262 -9.97 -14.24 3.76
CA LEU A 262 -8.91 -13.41 4.33
C LEU A 262 -7.98 -14.24 5.22
N GLY A 263 -8.52 -15.12 6.05
CA GLY A 263 -7.72 -16.05 6.87
C GLY A 263 -6.84 -16.96 6.01
N ILE A 264 -7.41 -17.59 4.99
CA ILE A 264 -6.66 -18.42 4.02
C ILE A 264 -5.60 -17.57 3.30
N GLY A 265 -5.95 -16.37 2.84
CA GLY A 265 -5.02 -15.46 2.17
C GLY A 265 -3.84 -15.08 3.06
N LEU A 266 -4.07 -14.88 4.35
CA LEU A 266 -3.04 -14.57 5.33
C LEU A 266 -2.10 -15.77 5.53
N VAL A 267 -2.65 -16.98 5.68
CA VAL A 267 -1.84 -18.22 5.75
C VAL A 267 -0.99 -18.40 4.49
N VAL A 268 -1.60 -18.25 3.31
CA VAL A 268 -0.88 -18.34 2.02
C VAL A 268 0.21 -17.29 1.93
N ALA A 269 -0.06 -16.04 2.35
CA ALA A 269 0.93 -14.98 2.35
C ALA A 269 2.13 -15.29 3.26
N VAL A 270 1.89 -15.86 4.43
CA VAL A 270 2.94 -16.31 5.36
C VAL A 270 3.75 -17.46 4.74
N LEU A 271 3.10 -18.47 4.15
CA LEU A 271 3.76 -19.60 3.51
C LEU A 271 4.64 -19.17 2.33
N ILE A 272 4.15 -18.27 1.46
CA ILE A 272 4.95 -17.72 0.34
C ILE A 272 6.19 -17.02 0.88
N ARG A 273 6.03 -16.27 1.96
CA ARG A 273 7.12 -15.52 2.54
C ARG A 273 8.17 -16.43 3.16
N PHE A 274 7.73 -17.52 3.77
CA PHE A 274 8.59 -18.54 4.32
C PHE A 274 9.42 -19.22 3.24
N ASN A 275 8.81 -19.67 2.13
CA ASN A 275 9.50 -20.28 1.01
C ASN A 275 10.55 -19.38 0.34
N ARG A 276 10.53 -18.07 0.63
CA ARG A 276 11.56 -17.13 0.15
C ARG A 276 12.81 -17.11 1.01
N SER A 277 12.69 -17.45 2.29
CA SER A 277 13.75 -17.33 3.29
C SER A 277 14.43 -18.67 3.59
N SER A 278 13.84 -19.79 3.15
CA SER A 278 14.35 -21.14 3.40
C SER A 278 14.42 -21.95 2.12
N ASP A 279 15.53 -22.63 1.91
CA ASP A 279 15.71 -23.59 0.79
C ASP A 279 14.94 -24.90 1.01
N SER A 280 14.32 -25.08 2.18
CA SER A 280 13.53 -26.27 2.51
C SER A 280 12.22 -25.91 3.22
N PHE A 281 11.13 -26.51 2.76
CA PHE A 281 9.81 -26.40 3.39
C PHE A 281 9.77 -27.25 4.66
N SER A 282 9.64 -26.63 5.84
CA SER A 282 9.40 -27.34 7.09
C SER A 282 8.12 -26.86 7.75
N PHE A 283 7.37 -27.80 8.34
CA PHE A 283 6.13 -27.49 9.10
C PHE A 283 6.36 -26.81 10.45
N ASP A 284 7.60 -26.68 10.92
CA ASP A 284 7.96 -25.92 12.13
C ASP A 284 7.68 -24.42 12.03
N VAL A 285 7.13 -24.00 10.88
CA VAL A 285 6.71 -22.64 10.55
C VAL A 285 5.77 -22.03 11.58
N LEU A 286 4.84 -22.82 12.11
CA LEU A 286 3.84 -22.30 13.06
C LEU A 286 4.45 -22.00 14.43
N GLY A 287 5.42 -22.79 14.91
CA GLY A 287 6.16 -22.52 16.14
C GLY A 287 7.03 -21.25 16.05
N ASN A 288 7.55 -20.97 14.86
CA ASN A 288 8.41 -19.82 14.59
C ASN A 288 7.72 -18.65 13.88
N ALA A 289 6.40 -18.70 13.71
CA ALA A 289 5.63 -17.68 12.96
C ALA A 289 5.84 -16.27 13.53
N TYR A 290 5.93 -16.13 14.84
CA TYR A 290 6.21 -14.85 15.51
C TYR A 290 7.60 -14.32 15.13
N THR A 291 8.65 -15.13 15.29
CA THR A 291 10.02 -14.75 14.95
C THR A 291 10.15 -14.41 13.47
N LEU A 292 9.49 -15.18 12.60
CA LEU A 292 9.45 -14.90 11.16
C LEU A 292 8.74 -13.58 10.83
N LEU A 293 7.64 -13.27 11.50
CA LEU A 293 6.94 -12.01 11.30
C LEU A 293 7.79 -10.80 11.68
N ILE A 294 8.48 -10.85 12.82
CA ILE A 294 9.31 -9.75 13.30
C ILE A 294 10.71 -9.70 12.66
N SER A 295 11.20 -10.78 12.04
CA SER A 295 12.55 -10.84 11.43
C SER A 295 12.57 -10.56 9.93
N THR A 296 11.44 -10.14 9.34
CA THR A 296 11.40 -9.89 7.90
C THR A 296 12.02 -8.56 7.51
N SER A 297 12.91 -8.57 6.51
CA SER A 297 13.57 -7.38 5.94
C SER A 297 12.61 -6.29 5.41
N THR A 298 11.31 -6.59 5.29
CA THR A 298 10.30 -5.57 4.96
C THR A 298 10.21 -4.47 6.01
N PHE A 299 10.58 -4.78 7.27
CA PHE A 299 10.52 -3.86 8.39
C PHE A 299 11.86 -3.19 8.70
N ASP A 300 12.87 -3.37 7.85
CA ASP A 300 14.18 -2.69 7.94
C ASP A 300 14.11 -1.17 7.74
N ALA A 301 12.96 -0.63 7.35
CA ALA A 301 12.81 0.77 6.97
C ALA A 301 13.28 1.75 8.07
N LEU A 302 13.11 1.42 9.34
CA LEU A 302 13.60 2.25 10.46
C LEU A 302 15.12 2.16 10.65
N TYR A 303 15.72 1.02 10.35
CA TYR A 303 17.17 0.90 10.31
C TYR A 303 17.77 1.82 9.23
N TYR A 304 17.18 1.83 8.04
CA TYR A 304 17.60 2.71 6.95
C TYR A 304 17.29 4.19 7.23
N LEU A 305 16.21 4.50 7.94
CA LEU A 305 15.97 5.84 8.46
C LEU A 305 17.11 6.31 9.36
N ASN A 306 17.55 5.43 10.30
CA ASN A 306 18.66 5.73 11.17
C ASN A 306 19.96 5.97 10.39
N LEU A 307 20.29 5.10 9.43
CA LEU A 307 21.47 5.27 8.57
C LEU A 307 21.43 6.58 7.79
N THR A 308 20.28 6.92 7.22
CA THR A 308 20.09 8.17 6.47
C THR A 308 20.34 9.39 7.35
N ILE A 309 19.69 9.46 8.54
CA ILE A 309 19.81 10.62 9.41
C ILE A 309 21.21 10.74 10.03
N SER A 310 21.89 9.62 10.27
CA SER A 310 23.19 9.61 10.92
C SER A 310 24.37 9.82 9.97
N ASN A 311 24.24 9.43 8.70
CA ASN A 311 25.37 9.33 7.79
C ASN A 311 25.20 10.11 6.47
N LEU A 312 23.99 10.53 6.11
CA LEU A 312 23.76 11.30 4.89
C LEU A 312 23.42 12.75 5.20
N SER A 313 24.07 13.66 4.52
CA SER A 313 23.73 15.08 4.59
C SER A 313 22.53 15.40 3.68
N PRO A 314 21.65 16.31 4.08
CA PRO A 314 20.56 16.78 3.23
C PRO A 314 21.09 17.39 1.93
N THR A 315 20.45 17.06 0.81
CA THR A 315 20.86 17.54 -0.52
C THR A 315 20.34 18.93 -0.84
N TRP A 316 19.42 19.46 -0.05
CA TRP A 316 18.71 20.72 -0.27
C TRP A 316 18.11 20.81 -1.68
N SER A 317 17.49 19.72 -2.12
CA SER A 317 16.87 19.56 -3.43
C SER A 317 15.54 18.82 -3.31
N LEU A 318 14.64 18.99 -4.28
CA LEU A 318 13.39 18.23 -4.38
C LEU A 318 13.58 16.85 -5.03
N GLY A 319 14.76 16.24 -4.89
CA GLY A 319 15.13 15.04 -5.63
C GLY A 319 14.17 13.86 -5.41
N GLN A 320 13.94 13.49 -4.16
CA GLN A 320 13.06 12.35 -3.83
C GLN A 320 11.59 12.70 -4.06
N PHE A 321 11.20 13.95 -3.77
CA PHE A 321 9.85 14.42 -4.02
C PHE A 321 9.49 14.33 -5.51
N VAL A 322 10.34 14.88 -6.38
CA VAL A 322 10.13 14.92 -7.84
C VAL A 322 10.25 13.53 -8.46
N PHE A 323 11.12 12.67 -7.93
CA PHE A 323 11.30 11.31 -8.45
C PHE A 323 10.00 10.53 -8.51
N ALA A 324 9.10 10.71 -7.54
CA ALA A 324 7.79 10.08 -7.51
C ALA A 324 6.94 10.38 -8.78
N PHE A 325 7.14 11.52 -9.42
CA PHE A 325 6.40 11.94 -10.61
C PHE A 325 7.09 11.56 -11.92
N VAL A 326 8.43 11.48 -11.91
CA VAL A 326 9.23 11.21 -13.13
C VAL A 326 9.80 9.79 -13.19
N PHE A 327 9.45 8.93 -12.22
CA PHE A 327 9.99 7.57 -12.11
C PHE A 327 9.82 6.74 -13.41
N TRP A 328 8.70 6.92 -14.11
CA TRP A 328 8.30 6.18 -15.29
C TRP A 328 9.01 6.65 -16.57
N ILE A 329 9.57 7.85 -16.56
CA ILE A 329 10.29 8.40 -17.74
C ILE A 329 11.69 7.77 -17.81
N PRO A 330 12.09 7.17 -18.94
CA PRO A 330 13.42 6.62 -19.11
C PRO A 330 14.52 7.67 -18.90
N ARG A 331 15.68 7.25 -18.35
CA ARG A 331 16.83 8.15 -18.17
C ARG A 331 17.43 8.66 -19.47
N SER A 332 17.21 7.96 -20.58
CA SER A 332 17.56 8.44 -21.92
C SER A 332 16.82 9.73 -22.31
N ILE A 333 15.63 9.96 -21.74
CA ILE A 333 14.80 11.15 -21.97
C ILE A 333 15.08 12.21 -20.89
N VAL A 334 15.24 11.78 -19.63
CA VAL A 334 15.51 12.64 -18.48
C VAL A 334 16.83 12.21 -17.82
N PRO A 335 18.00 12.62 -18.36
CA PRO A 335 19.32 12.19 -17.87
C PRO A 335 19.59 12.63 -16.42
N PHE A 336 19.09 13.81 -16.05
CA PHE A 336 19.24 14.42 -14.71
C PHE A 336 18.24 13.88 -13.68
N LYS A 337 17.48 12.82 -14.01
CA LYS A 337 16.56 12.20 -13.09
C LYS A 337 17.29 11.72 -11.82
N PRO A 338 16.86 12.16 -10.61
CA PRO A 338 17.53 11.80 -9.37
C PRO A 338 17.54 10.28 -9.14
N LEU A 339 18.44 9.80 -8.30
CA LEU A 339 18.44 8.42 -7.83
C LEU A 339 17.43 8.29 -6.68
N GLU A 340 16.72 7.19 -6.65
CA GLU A 340 15.86 6.81 -5.50
C GLU A 340 16.72 6.63 -4.25
N LEU A 341 16.30 7.19 -3.12
CA LEU A 341 17.06 7.10 -1.86
C LEU A 341 17.31 5.65 -1.44
N GLY A 342 16.34 4.77 -1.61
CA GLY A 342 16.50 3.34 -1.32
C GLY A 342 17.66 2.70 -2.07
N ARG A 343 17.94 3.16 -3.29
CA ARG A 343 19.09 2.74 -4.08
C ARG A 343 20.39 3.38 -3.60
N ILE A 344 20.37 4.66 -3.23
CA ILE A 344 21.53 5.36 -2.65
C ILE A 344 21.97 4.63 -1.38
N VAL A 345 21.03 4.33 -0.48
CA VAL A 345 21.28 3.60 0.76
C VAL A 345 21.84 2.19 0.47
N ALA A 346 21.27 1.48 -0.50
CA ALA A 346 21.72 0.13 -0.87
C ALA A 346 23.17 0.13 -1.38
N THR A 347 23.51 1.07 -2.23
CA THR A 347 24.88 1.16 -2.80
C THR A 347 25.91 1.70 -1.80
N THR A 348 25.50 2.64 -0.95
CA THR A 348 26.44 3.31 -0.02
C THR A 348 26.74 2.43 1.21
N PHE A 349 25.74 1.75 1.78
CA PHE A 349 25.88 1.06 3.06
C PHE A 349 25.90 -0.46 2.99
N GLN A 350 25.48 -1.05 1.86
CA GLN A 350 25.38 -2.50 1.72
C GLN A 350 26.23 -3.06 0.58
N ASN A 351 27.08 -2.25 -0.04
CA ASN A 351 27.91 -2.63 -1.19
C ASN A 351 27.10 -3.31 -2.31
N PHE A 352 25.84 -2.94 -2.43
CA PHE A 352 24.96 -3.51 -3.45
C PHE A 352 25.48 -3.11 -4.84
N ASN A 353 25.70 -4.07 -5.71
CA ASN A 353 26.20 -3.78 -7.06
C ASN A 353 25.22 -2.83 -7.77
N SER A 354 25.73 -1.73 -8.31
CA SER A 354 24.93 -0.70 -9.02
C SER A 354 24.15 -1.24 -10.22
N SER A 355 24.51 -2.43 -10.73
CA SER A 355 23.78 -3.12 -11.79
C SER A 355 22.46 -3.74 -11.33
N ILE A 356 22.26 -3.97 -10.02
CA ILE A 356 21.04 -4.57 -9.51
C ILE A 356 19.94 -3.49 -9.44
N ASN A 357 18.82 -3.75 -10.10
CA ASN A 357 17.64 -2.88 -10.09
C ASN A 357 16.81 -3.15 -8.83
N GLY A 358 17.23 -2.58 -7.73
CA GLY A 358 16.52 -2.69 -6.46
C GLY A 358 17.02 -1.64 -5.49
N GLY A 359 16.17 -1.24 -4.57
CA GLY A 359 16.50 -0.38 -3.46
C GLY A 359 15.81 -0.90 -2.21
N PHE A 360 16.32 -0.50 -1.06
CA PHE A 360 15.66 -0.79 0.20
C PHE A 360 14.42 0.10 0.39
N ALA A 361 13.45 -0.39 1.15
CA ALA A 361 12.36 0.45 1.62
C ALA A 361 12.95 1.48 2.59
N VAL A 362 12.85 2.75 2.22
CA VAL A 362 13.23 3.88 3.08
C VAL A 362 11.99 4.68 3.39
N THR A 363 11.77 5.01 4.66
CA THR A 363 10.57 5.71 5.07
C THR A 363 10.45 7.09 4.39
N PRO A 364 9.23 7.64 4.19
CA PRO A 364 9.06 9.03 3.73
C PRO A 364 9.78 10.03 4.62
N MET A 365 9.94 9.71 5.90
CA MET A 365 10.73 10.50 6.83
C MET A 365 12.19 10.63 6.38
N ALA A 366 12.79 9.53 5.91
CA ALA A 366 14.15 9.52 5.39
C ALA A 366 14.23 10.26 4.04
N GLU A 367 13.26 10.05 3.14
CA GLU A 367 13.23 10.70 1.81
C GLU A 367 13.12 12.21 1.94
N PHE A 368 12.20 12.71 2.78
CA PHE A 368 12.04 14.15 3.01
C PHE A 368 13.20 14.75 3.81
N TYR A 369 13.77 13.99 4.77
CA TYR A 369 14.98 14.43 5.45
C TYR A 369 16.17 14.54 4.50
N TYR A 370 16.33 13.60 3.59
CA TYR A 370 17.40 13.64 2.58
C TYR A 370 17.24 14.82 1.61
N ASP A 371 16.00 15.19 1.26
CA ASP A 371 15.75 16.37 0.42
C ASP A 371 16.06 17.69 1.16
N PHE A 372 15.50 17.92 2.36
CA PHE A 372 15.58 19.23 3.05
C PHE A 372 15.84 19.15 4.56
N GLY A 373 16.45 18.09 5.05
CA GLY A 373 16.71 17.91 6.47
C GLY A 373 15.43 17.87 7.30
N VAL A 374 15.50 18.41 8.52
CA VAL A 374 14.36 18.43 9.45
C VAL A 374 13.17 19.21 8.88
N ILE A 375 13.40 20.28 8.13
CA ILE A 375 12.36 21.08 7.49
C ILE A 375 11.57 20.21 6.49
N GLY A 376 12.29 19.47 5.65
CA GLY A 376 11.69 18.54 4.68
C GLY A 376 10.82 17.48 5.36
N LEU A 377 11.31 16.90 6.46
CA LEU A 377 10.56 15.93 7.25
C LEU A 377 9.25 16.53 7.77
N ILE A 378 9.29 17.72 8.37
CA ILE A 378 8.09 18.37 8.93
C ILE A 378 7.09 18.70 7.83
N VAL A 379 7.53 19.43 6.81
CA VAL A 379 6.66 19.91 5.71
C VAL A 379 6.15 18.74 4.88
N GLY A 380 7.01 17.77 4.55
CA GLY A 380 6.64 16.62 3.73
C GLY A 380 5.58 15.74 4.37
N LEU A 381 5.73 15.41 5.66
CA LEU A 381 4.74 14.59 6.38
C LEU A 381 3.42 15.32 6.58
N PHE A 382 3.46 16.62 6.89
CA PHE A 382 2.27 17.45 6.96
C PHE A 382 1.54 17.47 5.62
N PHE A 383 2.28 17.68 4.52
CA PHE A 383 1.75 17.64 3.14
C PHE A 383 1.09 16.29 2.83
N LEU A 384 1.72 15.16 3.21
CA LEU A 384 1.13 13.83 3.01
C LEU A 384 -0.22 13.68 3.71
N GLY A 385 -0.33 14.17 4.94
CA GLY A 385 -1.61 14.17 5.66
C GLY A 385 -2.69 14.99 4.93
N VAL A 386 -2.33 16.17 4.41
CA VAL A 386 -3.23 17.00 3.58
C VAL A 386 -3.62 16.28 2.30
N LEU A 387 -2.65 15.69 1.59
CA LEU A 387 -2.86 15.00 0.31
C LEU A 387 -3.85 13.84 0.42
N ILE A 388 -3.72 13.00 1.44
CA ILE A 388 -4.62 11.86 1.70
C ILE A 388 -6.08 12.33 1.83
N GLU A 389 -6.33 13.43 2.54
CA GLU A 389 -7.69 13.97 2.70
C GLU A 389 -8.20 14.64 1.42
N ILE A 390 -7.34 15.32 0.67
CA ILE A 390 -7.71 15.92 -0.62
C ILE A 390 -8.14 14.84 -1.59
N ILE A 391 -7.39 13.75 -1.70
CA ILE A 391 -7.73 12.63 -2.60
C ILE A 391 -9.08 12.04 -2.20
N GLN A 392 -9.30 11.76 -0.91
CA GLN A 392 -10.58 11.24 -0.43
C GLN A 392 -11.76 12.14 -0.81
N LYS A 393 -11.61 13.45 -0.67
CA LYS A 393 -12.66 14.42 -0.99
C LYS A 393 -12.89 14.61 -2.48
N ALA A 394 -11.86 14.42 -3.30
CA ALA A 394 -11.96 14.57 -4.75
C ALA A 394 -12.78 13.44 -5.40
N ILE A 395 -12.91 12.29 -4.74
CA ILE A 395 -13.67 11.13 -5.23
C ILE A 395 -15.14 11.32 -4.87
N PRO A 396 -16.04 11.47 -5.87
CA PRO A 396 -17.46 11.62 -5.62
C PRO A 396 -18.10 10.25 -5.38
N ILE A 397 -18.73 10.06 -4.25
CA ILE A 397 -19.61 8.91 -4.01
C ILE A 397 -20.96 9.27 -4.60
N GLY A 398 -21.37 8.55 -5.66
CA GLY A 398 -22.67 8.74 -6.30
C GLY A 398 -23.74 7.84 -5.69
N ASP A 399 -25.03 8.22 -5.86
CA ASP A 399 -26.17 7.44 -5.35
C ASP A 399 -26.50 6.26 -6.27
N GLU A 400 -26.25 6.37 -7.57
CA GLU A 400 -26.47 5.30 -8.53
C GLU A 400 -25.50 4.12 -8.29
N GLU A 401 -25.99 2.88 -8.36
CA GLU A 401 -25.22 1.66 -8.05
C GLU A 401 -23.91 1.59 -8.86
N CYS A 402 -23.97 1.86 -10.17
CA CYS A 402 -22.81 1.82 -11.05
C CYS A 402 -21.76 2.88 -10.68
N ASN A 403 -22.21 4.13 -10.43
CA ASN A 403 -21.33 5.23 -10.04
C ASN A 403 -20.73 5.00 -8.65
N ARG A 404 -21.52 4.43 -7.71
CA ARG A 404 -21.04 4.07 -6.38
C ARG A 404 -19.95 2.99 -6.44
N LYS A 405 -20.15 1.91 -7.18
CA LYS A 405 -19.15 0.84 -7.35
C LYS A 405 -17.86 1.34 -8.00
N TYR A 406 -17.99 2.25 -8.94
CA TYR A 406 -16.82 2.87 -9.55
C TYR A 406 -16.06 3.79 -8.58
N ALA A 407 -16.75 4.69 -7.92
CA ALA A 407 -16.13 5.55 -6.92
C ALA A 407 -15.40 4.70 -5.86
N LEU A 408 -16.02 3.61 -5.42
CA LEU A 408 -15.42 2.67 -4.50
C LEU A 408 -14.18 1.97 -5.08
N SER A 409 -14.19 1.58 -6.37
CA SER A 409 -13.01 1.00 -7.01
C SER A 409 -11.84 2.00 -7.07
N VAL A 410 -12.13 3.27 -7.33
CA VAL A 410 -11.14 4.35 -7.30
C VAL A 410 -10.62 4.59 -5.88
N GLU A 411 -11.50 4.59 -4.87
CA GLU A 411 -11.08 4.67 -3.47
C GLU A 411 -10.14 3.52 -3.10
N LEU A 412 -10.46 2.29 -3.53
CA LEU A 412 -9.61 1.13 -3.31
C LEU A 412 -8.23 1.28 -3.96
N MET A 413 -8.16 1.78 -5.19
CA MET A 413 -6.88 2.06 -5.85
C MET A 413 -6.01 2.99 -5.00
N PHE A 414 -6.55 4.12 -4.56
CA PHE A 414 -5.81 5.08 -3.73
C PHE A 414 -5.55 4.56 -2.32
N MET A 415 -6.49 3.81 -1.72
CA MET A 415 -6.29 3.15 -0.45
C MET A 415 -5.05 2.24 -0.49
N PHE A 416 -4.91 1.43 -1.54
CA PHE A 416 -3.74 0.57 -1.70
C PHE A 416 -2.47 1.31 -2.11
N ALA A 417 -2.55 2.47 -2.75
CA ALA A 417 -1.38 3.32 -2.91
C ALA A 417 -0.83 3.77 -1.55
N THR A 418 -1.71 4.05 -0.56
CA THR A 418 -1.30 4.45 0.79
C THR A 418 -0.62 3.34 1.60
N VAL A 419 -0.68 2.08 1.18
CA VAL A 419 0.10 0.98 1.78
C VAL A 419 1.60 1.26 1.71
N SER A 420 2.07 1.95 0.68
CA SER A 420 3.47 2.34 0.58
C SER A 420 3.83 3.52 1.49
N LEU A 421 2.86 4.21 2.10
CA LEU A 421 3.08 5.40 2.94
C LEU A 421 4.15 5.18 4.02
N PRO A 422 4.13 4.12 4.84
CA PRO A 422 5.15 3.97 5.87
C PRO A 422 6.51 3.54 5.33
N ALA A 423 6.54 2.96 4.12
CA ALA A 423 7.74 2.38 3.53
C ALA A 423 8.46 3.32 2.53
N SER A 424 7.74 4.19 1.80
CA SER A 424 8.34 5.11 0.84
C SER A 424 7.32 6.08 0.24
N TRP A 425 7.64 7.38 0.25
CA TRP A 425 6.93 8.41 -0.52
C TRP A 425 7.04 8.17 -2.02
N THR A 426 8.24 7.86 -2.49
CA THR A 426 8.51 7.60 -3.91
C THR A 426 7.61 6.51 -4.46
N ASN A 427 7.44 5.40 -3.74
CA ASN A 427 6.56 4.32 -4.14
C ASN A 427 5.07 4.70 -4.07
N MET A 428 4.66 5.39 -3.02
CA MET A 428 3.29 5.87 -2.87
C MET A 428 2.93 6.86 -3.97
N GLY A 429 3.76 7.90 -4.15
CA GLY A 429 3.55 8.96 -5.14
C GLY A 429 3.53 8.42 -6.56
N SER A 430 4.48 7.55 -6.91
CA SER A 430 4.51 6.92 -8.23
C SER A 430 3.29 6.04 -8.52
N THR A 431 2.78 5.34 -7.50
CA THR A 431 1.55 4.56 -7.64
C THR A 431 0.33 5.47 -7.82
N MET A 432 0.27 6.59 -7.08
CA MET A 432 -0.80 7.59 -7.25
C MET A 432 -0.79 8.22 -8.65
N VAL A 433 0.39 8.55 -9.17
CA VAL A 433 0.55 9.04 -10.55
C VAL A 433 0.06 7.98 -11.55
N GLY A 434 0.43 6.71 -11.35
CA GLY A 434 -0.04 5.60 -12.18
C GLY A 434 -1.56 5.48 -12.18
N ILE A 435 -2.21 5.62 -11.02
CA ILE A 435 -3.69 5.62 -10.91
C ILE A 435 -4.29 6.80 -11.68
N VAL A 436 -3.76 8.01 -11.52
CA VAL A 436 -4.24 9.18 -12.26
C VAL A 436 -4.11 8.97 -13.76
N MET A 437 -2.98 8.47 -14.24
CA MET A 437 -2.77 8.16 -15.66
C MET A 437 -3.75 7.09 -16.16
N PHE A 438 -3.99 6.03 -15.38
CA PHE A 438 -4.98 5.01 -15.69
C PHE A 438 -6.38 5.61 -15.86
N LEU A 439 -6.81 6.47 -14.94
CA LEU A 439 -8.12 7.12 -15.00
C LEU A 439 -8.24 8.08 -16.19
N VAL A 440 -7.16 8.74 -16.57
CA VAL A 440 -7.10 9.59 -17.78
C VAL A 440 -7.24 8.74 -19.04
N ILE A 441 -6.53 7.61 -19.13
CA ILE A 441 -6.63 6.66 -20.26
C ILE A 441 -8.05 6.08 -20.35
N GLU A 442 -8.61 5.64 -19.24
CA GLU A 442 -9.98 5.13 -19.18
C GLU A 442 -10.97 6.15 -19.71
N LYS A 443 -10.87 7.40 -19.25
CA LYS A 443 -11.74 8.49 -19.71
C LYS A 443 -11.55 8.78 -21.20
N PHE A 444 -10.33 8.72 -21.70
CA PHE A 444 -10.02 8.94 -23.11
C PHE A 444 -10.68 7.86 -23.98
N ILE A 445 -10.55 6.60 -23.65
CA ILE A 445 -11.19 5.48 -24.35
C ILE A 445 -12.71 5.64 -24.37
N ASN A 446 -13.33 6.02 -23.24
CA ASN A 446 -14.77 6.25 -23.16
C ASN A 446 -15.24 7.40 -24.06
N LYS A 447 -14.43 8.46 -24.24
CA LYS A 447 -14.80 9.63 -25.04
C LYS A 447 -14.83 9.36 -26.54
N PHE A 448 -13.97 8.49 -27.05
CA PHE A 448 -13.91 8.18 -28.49
C PHE A 448 -15.17 7.56 -29.04
N ARG A 449 -16.01 6.92 -28.22
CA ARG A 449 -17.24 6.27 -28.64
C ARG A 449 -18.45 7.20 -28.69
N ILE A 450 -18.44 8.31 -27.96
CA ILE A 450 -19.59 9.27 -27.93
C ILE A 450 -19.69 10.03 -29.26
N ARG A 451 -18.64 10.00 -30.09
CA ARG A 451 -18.60 10.71 -31.40
C ARG A 451 -18.95 9.84 -32.62
N ARG A 452 -19.31 8.58 -32.40
CA ARG A 452 -19.87 7.71 -33.45
C ARG A 452 -21.33 7.42 -33.16
#